data_5c982469ad44917b242ae12b24f01dff
#
_entry.id   5c982469ad44917b242ae12b24f01dff
#
_cell.length_a   1.000
_cell.length_b   1.000
_cell.length_c   1.000
_cell.angle_alpha   90.00
_cell.angle_beta   90.00
_cell.angle_gamma   90.00
#
_symmetry.space_group_name_H-M   'P 1'
#
loop_
_entity.id
_entity.type
_entity.pdbx_description
1 polymer ?
#
loop_
_entity_poly.entity_id
_entity_poly.type
_entity_poly.pdbx_seq_one_letter_code
_entity_poly.pdbx_strand_id
1 'polypeptide(L)'
;PETEIVYFCRKMRRKTNVFSYCLFILHSLYHLATASIAVTDTYSIQLCVLRPKRGQTVVQVWHAVGAVKQFSYQCLDKPGGQPAALAKAMEMHKNYDYVFCTSEATADIYAQGVQMHREQILPLGMPRVDYLREADPALRERYLEARPELTGKKLCLYLPTFRDGVEV
;
A
#
# COMPACT_ATOMS: atom_id res chain seq x y z
N PRO A 1 19.04 -20.81 2.62
CA PRO A 1 19.63 -19.51 2.90
C PRO A 1 18.66 -18.69 3.74
N GLU A 2 19.15 -18.09 4.82
CA GLU A 2 18.36 -17.17 5.63
C GLU A 2 18.01 -15.95 4.79
N THR A 3 16.73 -15.54 4.82
CA THR A 3 16.26 -14.34 4.12
C THR A 3 16.29 -13.19 5.11
N GLU A 4 17.11 -12.18 4.82
CA GLU A 4 17.10 -10.92 5.57
C GLU A 4 15.96 -10.05 5.06
N ILE A 5 15.12 -9.56 5.97
CA ILE A 5 14.01 -8.66 5.66
C ILE A 5 14.30 -7.28 6.24
N VAL A 6 14.32 -6.27 5.37
CA VAL A 6 14.53 -4.88 5.76
C VAL A 6 13.24 -4.08 5.52
N TYR A 7 12.77 -3.39 6.55
CA TYR A 7 11.51 -2.63 6.50
C TYR A 7 11.75 -1.14 6.35
N PHE A 8 11.07 -0.53 5.38
CA PHE A 8 11.05 0.92 5.18
C PHE A 8 9.64 1.47 5.36
N CYS A 9 9.26 1.73 6.61
CA CYS A 9 7.96 2.28 6.98
C CYS A 9 8.15 3.67 7.61
N ARG A 10 7.64 4.71 6.97
CA ARG A 10 7.71 6.07 7.51
C ARG A 10 6.41 6.83 7.34
N LYS A 11 5.84 7.26 8.46
CA LYS A 11 4.69 8.16 8.44
C LYS A 11 5.14 9.58 8.09
N MET A 12 4.65 10.11 6.97
CA MET A 12 4.85 11.51 6.61
C MET A 12 4.01 12.41 7.53
N ARG A 13 4.66 13.40 8.16
CA ARG A 13 4.01 14.42 8.99
C ARG A 13 4.26 15.80 8.38
N ARG A 14 3.33 16.75 8.59
CA ARG A 14 3.44 18.13 8.09
C ARG A 14 4.78 18.83 8.47
N LYS A 15 5.39 18.44 9.60
CA LYS A 15 6.69 18.96 10.10
C LYS A 15 7.83 17.93 9.97
N THR A 16 7.82 17.11 8.91
CA THR A 16 8.93 16.18 8.69
C THR A 16 10.20 16.98 8.34
N ASN A 17 11.28 16.73 9.10
CA ASN A 17 12.58 17.34 8.81
C ASN A 17 13.09 16.84 7.45
N VAL A 18 13.33 17.77 6.53
CA VAL A 18 13.74 17.48 5.15
C VAL A 18 15.04 16.68 5.11
N PHE A 19 16.02 17.04 5.91
CA PHE A 19 17.31 16.33 5.96
C PHE A 19 17.13 14.86 6.40
N SER A 20 16.35 14.64 7.46
CA SER A 20 16.03 13.29 7.92
C SER A 20 15.23 12.49 6.87
N TYR A 21 14.43 13.17 6.06
CA TYR A 21 13.71 12.53 4.94
C TYR A 21 14.66 12.15 3.81
N CYS A 22 15.59 13.02 3.44
CA CYS A 22 16.61 12.72 2.44
C CYS A 22 17.47 11.52 2.84
N LEU A 23 17.93 11.45 4.11
CA LEU A 23 18.65 10.28 4.61
C LEU A 23 17.82 8.99 4.54
N PHE A 24 16.54 9.06 4.88
CA PHE A 24 15.64 7.92 4.74
C PHE A 24 15.53 7.47 3.27
N ILE A 25 15.40 8.40 2.34
CA ILE A 25 15.35 8.08 0.90
C ILE A 25 16.68 7.43 0.45
N LEU A 26 17.82 8.02 0.79
CA LEU A 26 19.13 7.45 0.42
C LEU A 26 19.30 6.02 0.96
N HIS A 27 18.92 5.79 2.22
CA HIS A 27 18.99 4.47 2.83
C HIS A 27 18.04 3.48 2.14
N SER A 28 16.82 3.90 1.81
CA SER A 28 15.87 3.05 1.07
C SER A 28 16.38 2.73 -0.34
N LEU A 29 17.01 3.68 -1.01
CA LEU A 29 17.61 3.47 -2.33
C LEU A 29 18.73 2.44 -2.31
N TYR A 30 19.59 2.48 -1.29
CA TYR A 30 20.66 1.49 -1.10
C TYR A 30 20.08 0.07 -0.99
N HIS A 31 19.06 -0.13 -0.15
CA HIS A 31 18.44 -1.45 0.01
C HIS A 31 17.65 -1.87 -1.22
N LEU A 32 16.98 -0.95 -1.90
CA LEU A 32 16.34 -1.25 -3.20
C LEU A 32 17.36 -1.71 -4.23
N ALA A 33 18.53 -1.06 -4.32
CA ALA A 33 19.57 -1.43 -5.28
C ALA A 33 20.20 -2.80 -4.97
N THR A 34 20.22 -3.23 -3.72
CA THR A 34 20.85 -4.47 -3.27
C THR A 34 19.87 -5.64 -3.12
N ALA A 35 18.60 -5.39 -2.83
CA ALA A 35 17.59 -6.43 -2.61
C ALA A 35 17.36 -7.32 -3.84
N SER A 36 17.10 -8.59 -3.62
CA SER A 36 16.64 -9.53 -4.67
C SER A 36 15.15 -9.41 -4.92
N ILE A 37 14.38 -9.08 -3.88
CA ILE A 37 12.93 -8.88 -3.94
C ILE A 37 12.61 -7.55 -3.25
N ALA A 38 11.81 -6.72 -3.91
CA ALA A 38 11.25 -5.51 -3.34
C ALA A 38 9.73 -5.63 -3.26
N VAL A 39 9.17 -5.45 -2.06
CA VAL A 39 7.72 -5.49 -1.83
C VAL A 39 7.25 -4.12 -1.40
N THR A 40 6.16 -3.63 -2.00
CA THR A 40 5.55 -2.35 -1.63
C THR A 40 4.04 -2.48 -1.50
N ASP A 41 3.43 -1.74 -0.58
CA ASP A 41 1.99 -1.69 -0.37
C ASP A 41 1.35 -0.40 -0.89
N THR A 42 2.16 0.54 -1.33
CA THR A 42 1.70 1.80 -1.92
C THR A 42 2.50 2.16 -3.16
N TYR A 43 2.10 3.23 -3.84
CA TYR A 43 2.91 3.80 -4.91
C TYR A 43 4.25 4.31 -4.36
N SER A 44 5.33 3.77 -4.88
CA SER A 44 6.71 4.19 -4.55
C SER A 44 7.38 4.78 -5.78
N ILE A 45 7.65 6.08 -5.73
CA ILE A 45 8.37 6.81 -6.79
C ILE A 45 9.72 6.15 -7.08
N GLN A 46 10.46 5.74 -6.04
CA GLN A 46 11.77 5.15 -6.20
C GLN A 46 11.72 3.87 -7.04
N LEU A 47 10.73 3.00 -6.79
CA LEU A 47 10.54 1.78 -7.56
C LEU A 47 10.11 2.04 -9.00
N CYS A 48 9.36 3.10 -9.23
CA CYS A 48 8.82 3.40 -10.55
C CYS A 48 9.82 4.12 -11.46
N VAL A 49 10.59 5.08 -10.91
CA VAL A 49 11.55 5.89 -11.68
C VAL A 49 12.91 5.19 -11.82
N LEU A 50 13.33 4.44 -10.80
CA LEU A 50 14.61 3.73 -10.87
C LEU A 50 14.45 2.39 -11.59
N ARG A 51 15.37 2.12 -12.48
CA ARG A 51 15.40 0.84 -13.18
C ARG A 51 15.81 -0.29 -12.21
N PRO A 52 14.99 -1.34 -12.03
CA PRO A 52 15.35 -2.49 -11.21
C PRO A 52 16.64 -3.15 -11.74
N LYS A 53 17.45 -3.70 -10.83
CA LYS A 53 18.62 -4.47 -11.25
C LYS A 53 18.19 -5.79 -11.91
N ARG A 54 19.05 -6.34 -12.74
CA ARG A 54 18.80 -7.65 -13.37
C ARG A 54 18.58 -8.73 -12.29
N GLY A 55 17.48 -9.47 -12.41
CA GLY A 55 17.11 -10.54 -11.48
C GLY A 55 16.45 -10.07 -10.17
N GLN A 56 16.14 -8.77 -10.03
CA GLN A 56 15.30 -8.28 -8.96
C GLN A 56 13.83 -8.49 -9.32
N THR A 57 13.03 -8.94 -8.35
CA THR A 57 11.56 -9.02 -8.48
C THR A 57 10.91 -7.91 -7.67
N VAL A 58 9.98 -7.17 -8.28
CA VAL A 58 9.24 -6.08 -7.64
C VAL A 58 7.78 -6.45 -7.54
N VAL A 59 7.26 -6.52 -6.31
CA VAL A 59 5.89 -6.94 -6.01
C VAL A 59 5.12 -5.81 -5.35
N GLN A 60 3.96 -5.46 -5.90
CA GLN A 60 3.00 -4.56 -5.30
C GLN A 60 1.90 -5.38 -4.63
N VAL A 61 1.79 -5.29 -3.29
CA VAL A 61 0.74 -6.01 -2.55
C VAL A 61 -0.51 -5.17 -2.30
N TRP A 62 -0.45 -3.88 -2.60
CA TRP A 62 -1.52 -2.90 -2.40
C TRP A 62 -1.99 -2.84 -0.93
N HIS A 63 -3.05 -2.07 -0.65
CA HIS A 63 -3.52 -1.84 0.72
C HIS A 63 -5.04 -1.75 0.84
N ALA A 64 -5.79 -1.81 -0.27
CA ALA A 64 -7.25 -1.78 -0.26
C ALA A 64 -7.83 -3.18 -0.46
N VAL A 65 -8.75 -3.57 0.41
CA VAL A 65 -9.53 -4.80 0.24
C VAL A 65 -10.58 -4.57 -0.84
N GLY A 66 -10.48 -5.31 -1.92
CA GLY A 66 -11.37 -5.19 -3.08
C GLY A 66 -11.08 -3.96 -3.96
N ALA A 67 -11.98 -3.69 -4.89
CA ALA A 67 -11.90 -2.61 -5.87
C ALA A 67 -13.18 -1.76 -5.87
N VAL A 68 -13.61 -1.32 -4.67
CA VAL A 68 -14.87 -0.58 -4.47
C VAL A 68 -14.82 0.83 -5.08
N LYS A 69 -13.62 1.41 -5.18
CA LYS A 69 -13.39 2.73 -5.77
C LYS A 69 -12.44 2.62 -6.95
N GLN A 70 -12.62 3.49 -7.93
CA GLN A 70 -11.58 3.73 -8.94
C GLN A 70 -10.30 4.19 -8.24
N PHE A 71 -9.16 3.78 -8.76
CA PHE A 71 -7.86 4.13 -8.20
C PHE A 71 -6.81 4.27 -9.30
N SER A 72 -5.70 4.92 -8.98
CA SER A 72 -4.53 5.04 -9.82
C SER A 72 -4.88 5.64 -11.21
N TYR A 73 -4.53 4.99 -12.31
CA TYR A 73 -4.79 5.46 -13.67
C TYR A 73 -6.28 5.68 -13.98
N GLN A 74 -7.19 5.01 -13.27
CA GLN A 74 -8.64 5.23 -13.44
C GLN A 74 -9.13 6.57 -12.86
N CYS A 75 -8.33 7.23 -12.03
CA CYS A 75 -8.66 8.49 -11.34
C CYS A 75 -7.89 9.70 -11.84
N LEU A 76 -7.10 9.59 -12.91
CA LEU A 76 -6.32 10.72 -13.41
C LEU A 76 -7.23 11.86 -13.83
N ASP A 77 -6.81 13.09 -13.49
CA ASP A 77 -7.52 14.34 -13.77
C ASP A 77 -8.95 14.43 -13.19
N LYS A 78 -9.30 13.51 -12.26
CA LYS A 78 -10.58 13.51 -11.54
C LYS A 78 -10.41 14.09 -10.12
N PRO A 79 -11.50 14.58 -9.46
CA PRO A 79 -11.44 14.99 -8.06
C PRO A 79 -10.84 13.88 -7.16
N GLY A 80 -9.82 14.24 -6.37
CA GLY A 80 -9.09 13.30 -5.52
C GLY A 80 -8.07 12.40 -6.24
N GLY A 81 -7.95 12.51 -7.57
CA GLY A 81 -6.92 11.84 -8.36
C GLY A 81 -5.68 12.72 -8.60
N GLN A 82 -4.66 12.14 -9.23
CA GLN A 82 -3.45 12.87 -9.61
C GLN A 82 -3.57 13.44 -11.04
N PRO A 83 -2.88 14.56 -11.34
CA PRO A 83 -2.77 15.05 -12.72
C PRO A 83 -2.09 14.01 -13.63
N ALA A 84 -2.65 13.77 -14.81
CA ALA A 84 -2.10 12.79 -15.77
C ALA A 84 -0.66 13.14 -16.19
N ALA A 85 -0.34 14.43 -16.32
CA ALA A 85 1.02 14.89 -16.61
C ALA A 85 2.02 14.47 -15.52
N LEU A 86 1.61 14.55 -14.24
CA LEU A 86 2.43 14.15 -13.10
C LEU A 86 2.60 12.63 -13.07
N ALA A 87 1.51 11.87 -13.24
CA ALA A 87 1.55 10.41 -13.29
C ALA A 87 2.50 9.89 -14.38
N LYS A 88 2.48 10.53 -15.55
CA LYS A 88 3.40 10.24 -16.65
C LYS A 88 4.85 10.60 -16.32
N ALA A 89 5.10 11.79 -15.78
CA ALA A 89 6.44 12.24 -15.43
C ALA A 89 7.08 11.38 -14.31
N MET A 90 6.27 10.88 -13.40
CA MET A 90 6.69 10.03 -12.28
C MET A 90 6.64 8.52 -12.61
N GLU A 91 6.38 8.16 -13.86
CA GLU A 91 6.28 6.78 -14.34
C GLU A 91 5.42 5.89 -13.40
N MET A 92 4.24 6.38 -13.03
CA MET A 92 3.39 5.75 -12.03
C MET A 92 3.13 4.28 -12.35
N HIS A 93 3.35 3.41 -11.35
CA HIS A 93 3.21 1.95 -11.43
C HIS A 93 4.09 1.21 -12.45
N LYS A 94 5.10 1.86 -12.99
CA LYS A 94 6.11 1.19 -13.80
C LYS A 94 7.02 0.30 -12.93
N ASN A 95 7.60 -0.70 -13.54
CA ASN A 95 8.60 -1.61 -12.97
C ASN A 95 8.08 -2.62 -11.94
N TYR A 96 6.78 -2.83 -11.80
CA TYR A 96 6.27 -3.97 -11.04
C TYR A 96 6.31 -5.22 -11.92
N ASP A 97 6.78 -6.34 -11.36
CA ASP A 97 6.67 -7.66 -11.99
C ASP A 97 5.30 -8.27 -11.70
N TYR A 98 4.83 -8.10 -10.47
CA TYR A 98 3.54 -8.64 -10.01
C TYR A 98 2.78 -7.65 -9.14
N VAL A 99 1.46 -7.73 -9.21
CA VAL A 99 0.54 -7.01 -8.32
C VAL A 99 -0.41 -8.02 -7.69
N PHE A 100 -0.55 -7.99 -6.36
CA PHE A 100 -1.51 -8.83 -5.66
C PHE A 100 -2.87 -8.15 -5.62
N CYS A 101 -3.91 -8.94 -5.80
CA CYS A 101 -5.29 -8.50 -5.63
C CYS A 101 -6.05 -9.50 -4.75
N THR A 102 -7.25 -9.10 -4.29
CA THR A 102 -8.02 -9.88 -3.32
C THR A 102 -8.64 -11.15 -3.90
N SER A 103 -8.99 -11.14 -5.20
CA SER A 103 -9.69 -12.26 -5.85
C SER A 103 -9.65 -12.12 -7.36
N GLU A 104 -9.99 -13.18 -8.07
CA GLU A 104 -10.18 -13.17 -9.53
C GLU A 104 -11.16 -12.08 -9.99
N ALA A 105 -12.25 -11.90 -9.26
CA ALA A 105 -13.27 -10.89 -9.60
C ALA A 105 -12.72 -9.44 -9.60
N THR A 106 -11.61 -9.17 -8.89
CA THR A 106 -10.99 -7.85 -8.83
C THR A 106 -9.79 -7.70 -9.75
N ALA A 107 -9.28 -8.78 -10.31
CA ALA A 107 -8.02 -8.79 -11.02
C ALA A 107 -8.00 -7.92 -12.28
N ASP A 108 -9.06 -7.93 -13.08
CA ASP A 108 -9.17 -7.08 -14.28
C ASP A 108 -9.23 -5.59 -13.92
N ILE A 109 -9.87 -5.26 -12.80
CA ILE A 109 -9.96 -3.88 -12.29
C ILE A 109 -8.57 -3.41 -11.85
N TYR A 110 -7.79 -4.28 -11.21
CA TYR A 110 -6.41 -3.99 -10.83
C TYR A 110 -5.51 -3.83 -12.06
N ALA A 111 -5.61 -4.73 -13.04
CA ALA A 111 -4.86 -4.63 -14.30
C ALA A 111 -5.08 -3.27 -14.99
N GLN A 112 -6.32 -2.81 -15.08
CA GLN A 112 -6.67 -1.50 -15.62
C GLN A 112 -6.15 -0.36 -14.74
N GLY A 113 -6.30 -0.48 -13.41
CA GLY A 113 -5.88 0.53 -12.45
C GLY A 113 -4.38 0.80 -12.46
N VAL A 114 -3.55 -0.21 -12.64
CA VAL A 114 -2.09 -0.09 -12.66
C VAL A 114 -1.49 -0.13 -14.08
N GLN A 115 -2.32 -0.34 -15.13
CA GLN A 115 -1.92 -0.47 -16.53
C GLN A 115 -0.90 -1.59 -16.76
N MET A 116 -1.17 -2.76 -16.21
CA MET A 116 -0.35 -3.97 -16.37
C MET A 116 -1.14 -5.08 -17.07
N HIS A 117 -0.43 -6.07 -17.59
CA HIS A 117 -1.04 -7.27 -18.16
C HIS A 117 -1.74 -8.09 -17.09
N ARG A 118 -2.87 -8.72 -17.45
CA ARG A 118 -3.69 -9.51 -16.52
C ARG A 118 -2.91 -10.63 -15.83
N GLU A 119 -1.98 -11.26 -16.54
CA GLU A 119 -1.13 -12.36 -16.09
C GLU A 119 -0.17 -11.96 -14.95
N GLN A 120 0.09 -10.66 -14.80
CA GLN A 120 0.92 -10.11 -13.73
C GLN A 120 0.12 -9.79 -12.47
N ILE A 121 -1.22 -9.87 -12.54
CA ILE A 121 -2.11 -9.63 -11.40
C ILE A 121 -2.47 -10.97 -10.76
N LEU A 122 -1.98 -11.18 -9.55
CA LEU A 122 -2.10 -12.45 -8.85
C LEU A 122 -3.18 -12.37 -7.75
N PRO A 123 -4.24 -13.17 -7.82
CA PRO A 123 -5.35 -13.17 -6.85
C PRO A 123 -4.99 -13.97 -5.59
N LEU A 124 -3.96 -13.54 -4.89
CA LEU A 124 -3.42 -14.21 -3.71
C LEU A 124 -4.01 -13.74 -2.37
N GLY A 125 -4.96 -12.81 -2.41
CA GLY A 125 -5.49 -12.19 -1.21
C GLY A 125 -4.67 -10.97 -0.76
N MET A 126 -4.83 -10.58 0.49
CA MET A 126 -4.15 -9.43 1.06
C MET A 126 -3.56 -9.74 2.43
N PRO A 127 -2.27 -9.47 2.67
CA PRO A 127 -1.60 -9.73 3.95
C PRO A 127 -2.31 -9.09 5.16
N ARG A 128 -2.93 -7.92 4.97
CA ARG A 128 -3.72 -7.25 6.01
C ARG A 128 -4.92 -8.06 6.46
N VAL A 129 -5.58 -8.79 5.55
CA VAL A 129 -6.73 -9.63 5.88
C VAL A 129 -6.27 -10.84 6.67
N ASP A 130 -5.15 -11.44 6.30
CA ASP A 130 -4.57 -12.57 7.02
C ASP A 130 -4.19 -12.16 8.45
N TYR A 131 -3.51 -11.02 8.61
CA TYR A 131 -3.20 -10.45 9.92
C TYR A 131 -4.45 -10.24 10.81
N LEU A 132 -5.57 -9.78 10.22
CA LEU A 132 -6.82 -9.60 10.97
C LEU A 132 -7.47 -10.92 11.35
N ARG A 133 -7.32 -11.96 10.53
CA ARG A 133 -7.86 -13.31 10.82
C ARG A 133 -7.05 -14.04 11.88
N GLU A 134 -5.75 -13.77 11.94
CA GLU A 134 -4.82 -14.31 12.92
C GLU A 134 -4.70 -13.43 14.18
N ALA A 135 -5.56 -12.41 14.30
CA ALA A 135 -5.52 -11.50 15.43
C ALA A 135 -5.67 -12.26 16.76
N ASP A 136 -4.86 -11.85 17.72
CA ASP A 136 -4.86 -12.42 19.08
C ASP A 136 -6.28 -12.42 19.68
N PRO A 137 -6.83 -13.59 20.07
CA PRO A 137 -8.15 -13.67 20.70
C PRO A 137 -8.30 -12.78 21.93
N ALA A 138 -7.23 -12.57 22.70
CA ALA A 138 -7.22 -11.71 23.87
C ALA A 138 -7.21 -10.19 23.55
N LEU A 139 -7.14 -9.80 22.28
CA LEU A 139 -7.11 -8.37 21.88
C LEU A 139 -8.33 -7.60 22.40
N ARG A 140 -9.51 -8.22 22.35
CA ARG A 140 -10.75 -7.62 22.83
C ARG A 140 -10.71 -7.39 24.35
N GLU A 141 -10.20 -8.35 25.11
CA GLU A 141 -10.08 -8.27 26.57
C GLU A 141 -9.11 -7.15 26.94
N ARG A 142 -7.92 -7.14 26.38
CA ARG A 142 -6.94 -6.05 26.59
C ARG A 142 -7.47 -4.68 26.21
N TYR A 143 -8.27 -4.59 25.15
CA TYR A 143 -8.90 -3.33 24.76
C TYR A 143 -9.92 -2.85 25.81
N LEU A 144 -10.72 -3.77 26.36
CA LEU A 144 -11.71 -3.45 27.40
C LEU A 144 -11.05 -3.15 28.75
N GLU A 145 -9.95 -3.80 29.09
CA GLU A 145 -9.13 -3.48 30.27
C GLU A 145 -8.59 -2.04 30.18
N ALA A 146 -8.13 -1.62 28.99
CA ALA A 146 -7.67 -0.25 28.76
C ALA A 146 -8.82 0.77 28.66
N ARG A 147 -10.08 0.31 28.57
CA ARG A 147 -11.29 1.11 28.38
C ARG A 147 -12.45 0.57 29.23
N PRO A 148 -12.34 0.60 30.57
CA PRO A 148 -13.35 0.02 31.50
C PRO A 148 -14.76 0.56 31.28
N GLU A 149 -14.88 1.81 30.83
CA GLU A 149 -16.15 2.48 30.53
C GLU A 149 -16.95 1.82 29.39
N LEU A 150 -16.32 0.93 28.61
CA LEU A 150 -16.95 0.18 27.51
C LEU A 150 -17.41 -1.21 27.93
N THR A 151 -17.05 -1.67 29.12
CA THR A 151 -17.40 -3.00 29.62
C THR A 151 -18.92 -3.17 29.70
N GLY A 152 -19.43 -4.28 29.17
CA GLY A 152 -20.86 -4.58 29.14
C GLY A 152 -21.66 -3.80 28.08
N LYS A 153 -21.03 -2.89 27.33
CA LYS A 153 -21.71 -2.11 26.29
C LYS A 153 -21.63 -2.80 24.92
N LYS A 154 -22.65 -2.59 24.10
CA LYS A 154 -22.58 -2.89 22.66
C LYS A 154 -21.76 -1.78 21.98
N LEU A 155 -20.69 -2.17 21.30
CA LEU A 155 -19.84 -1.24 20.57
C LEU A 155 -20.32 -1.11 19.12
N CYS A 156 -20.60 0.12 18.70
CA CYS A 156 -20.88 0.46 17.30
C CYS A 156 -19.77 1.36 16.80
N LEU A 157 -19.05 0.91 15.76
CA LEU A 157 -17.98 1.66 15.14
C LEU A 157 -18.51 2.33 13.87
N TYR A 158 -18.45 3.66 13.81
CA TYR A 158 -18.67 4.42 12.60
C TYR A 158 -17.32 4.78 11.98
N LEU A 159 -17.00 4.15 10.83
CA LEU A 159 -15.73 4.32 10.12
C LEU A 159 -16.00 4.88 8.71
N PRO A 160 -16.33 6.17 8.59
CA PRO A 160 -16.60 6.78 7.29
C PRO A 160 -15.33 6.80 6.44
N THR A 161 -15.52 6.69 5.12
CA THR A 161 -14.42 6.89 4.18
C THR A 161 -14.04 8.37 4.14
N PHE A 162 -12.74 8.65 3.98
CA PHE A 162 -12.25 10.01 3.80
C PHE A 162 -12.92 10.67 2.59
N ARG A 163 -13.35 11.93 2.77
CA ARG A 163 -13.90 12.79 1.73
C ARG A 163 -13.32 14.19 1.89
N ASP A 164 -12.74 14.74 0.82
CA ASP A 164 -12.24 16.10 0.83
C ASP A 164 -13.38 17.10 1.05
N GLY A 165 -13.19 18.05 1.97
CA GLY A 165 -14.12 19.15 2.24
C GLY A 165 -15.35 18.78 3.06
N VAL A 166 -15.45 17.59 3.64
CA VAL A 166 -16.51 17.21 4.58
C VAL A 166 -15.90 17.03 5.97
N GLU A 167 -16.23 17.93 6.90
CA GLU A 167 -16.01 17.69 8.32
C GLU A 167 -17.04 16.65 8.80
N VAL A 168 -16.56 15.60 9.48
CA VAL A 168 -17.36 14.52 10.05
C VAL A 168 -17.43 14.68 11.55
#